data_6b6a1e458b9a52e2753f38a373e40c44
#
_entry.id   6b6a1e458b9a52e2753f38a373e40c44
#
_cell.length_a   1.000
_cell.length_b   1.000
_cell.length_c   1.000
_cell.angle_alpha   90.00
_cell.angle_beta   90.00
_cell.angle_gamma   90.00
#
_symmetry.space_group_name_H-M   'P 1'
#
loop_
_entity.id
_entity.type
_entity.pdbx_description
1 polymer ?
#
loop_
_entity_poly.entity_id
_entity_poly.type
_entity_poly.pdbx_seq_one_letter_code
_entity_poly.pdbx_strand_id
1 'polypeptide(L)'
;MSEEKKLKIEKVDIADGGRYGKFVCEPLDRGYGITLGNSLRRILLSSLDGAAITSIKIDGVLHEFSTIPGIREDVTDIILNLKQLCIKVEEEAQLPLEVHFDFQKDGILTAADLAEQFPPEVEVLNPELVIATMDETAHLVMDVVIERGKGYVPSTCLLYTSDAADEED
;
A
#
# COMPACT_ATOMS: atom_id res chain seq x y z
N MET A 1 48.74 3.96 19.88
CA MET A 1 47.34 4.41 20.02
C MET A 1 46.72 4.32 18.66
N SER A 2 45.90 3.35 18.42
CA SER A 2 45.15 3.20 17.17
C SER A 2 44.03 4.23 17.21
N GLU A 3 44.03 5.18 16.29
CA GLU A 3 42.88 6.06 16.06
C GLU A 3 41.67 5.17 15.78
N GLU A 4 40.68 5.22 16.64
CA GLU A 4 39.38 4.58 16.40
C GLU A 4 38.78 5.22 15.15
N LYS A 5 38.83 4.50 14.04
CA LYS A 5 38.16 4.89 12.80
C LYS A 5 36.67 4.83 13.05
N LYS A 6 36.04 5.96 13.33
CA LYS A 6 34.59 6.07 13.49
C LYS A 6 33.93 5.78 12.14
N LEU A 7 32.94 4.88 12.15
CA LEU A 7 32.08 4.63 11.01
C LEU A 7 31.41 5.95 10.58
N LYS A 8 31.55 6.29 9.31
CA LYS A 8 30.90 7.44 8.69
C LYS A 8 29.88 6.93 7.67
N ILE A 9 28.70 7.46 7.71
CA ILE A 9 27.63 7.18 6.76
C ILE A 9 27.39 8.45 5.97
N GLU A 10 27.63 8.39 4.67
CA GLU A 10 27.39 9.51 3.74
C GLU A 10 26.19 9.19 2.85
N LYS A 11 25.27 10.15 2.76
CA LYS A 11 24.19 10.15 1.79
C LYS A 11 24.74 10.65 0.46
N VAL A 12 24.82 9.78 -0.54
CA VAL A 12 25.42 10.09 -1.83
C VAL A 12 24.39 10.63 -2.81
N ASP A 13 23.22 9.98 -2.87
CA ASP A 13 22.18 10.32 -3.82
C ASP A 13 20.81 9.97 -3.27
N ILE A 14 19.81 10.80 -3.57
CA ILE A 14 18.40 10.49 -3.37
C ILE A 14 17.66 10.91 -4.63
N ALA A 15 17.03 9.97 -5.28
CA ALA A 15 16.30 10.17 -6.51
C ALA A 15 14.85 9.68 -6.37
N ASP A 16 14.05 9.95 -7.38
CA ASP A 16 12.70 9.42 -7.53
C ASP A 16 11.77 9.73 -6.34
N GLY A 17 11.74 11.01 -5.91
CA GLY A 17 10.87 11.44 -4.82
C GLY A 17 11.14 10.77 -3.47
N GLY A 18 12.38 10.28 -3.26
CA GLY A 18 12.74 9.55 -2.03
C GLY A 18 12.60 8.04 -2.10
N ARG A 19 12.14 7.49 -3.24
CA ARG A 19 12.02 6.03 -3.43
C ARG A 19 13.35 5.32 -3.66
N TYR A 20 14.39 6.07 -4.06
CA TYR A 20 15.75 5.58 -4.22
C TYR A 20 16.71 6.34 -3.33
N GLY A 21 17.59 5.62 -2.64
CA GLY A 21 18.66 6.22 -1.83
C GLY A 21 19.96 5.43 -1.94
N LYS A 22 21.06 6.13 -2.18
CA LYS A 22 22.41 5.60 -2.17
C LYS A 22 23.20 6.14 -1.00
N PHE A 23 23.70 5.23 -0.18
CA PHE A 23 24.50 5.55 1.00
C PHE A 23 25.85 4.85 0.91
N VAL A 24 26.91 5.52 1.39
CA VAL A 24 28.23 4.96 1.52
C VAL A 24 28.58 4.90 2.99
N CYS A 25 28.99 3.72 3.45
CA CYS A 25 29.38 3.47 4.84
C CYS A 25 30.84 3.04 4.87
N GLU A 26 31.71 3.89 5.44
CA GLU A 26 33.15 3.63 5.54
C GLU A 26 33.78 4.32 6.75
N PRO A 27 34.92 3.83 7.25
CA PRO A 27 35.56 2.56 6.90
C PRO A 27 34.86 1.37 7.54
N LEU A 28 34.83 0.23 6.84
CA LEU A 28 34.31 -1.02 7.36
C LEU A 28 35.40 -2.09 7.39
N ASP A 29 35.43 -2.90 8.43
CA ASP A 29 36.29 -4.07 8.50
C ASP A 29 35.80 -5.14 7.52
N ARG A 30 36.74 -6.05 7.16
CA ARG A 30 36.46 -7.11 6.20
C ARG A 30 35.30 -8.01 6.68
N GLY A 31 34.27 -8.15 5.84
CA GLY A 31 33.06 -8.93 6.13
C GLY A 31 31.88 -8.12 6.72
N TYR A 32 32.14 -6.97 7.35
CA TYR A 32 31.07 -6.19 7.98
C TYR A 32 30.08 -5.57 6.98
N GLY A 33 30.48 -5.37 5.73
CA GLY A 33 29.57 -4.87 4.68
C GLY A 33 28.38 -5.78 4.43
N ILE A 34 28.61 -7.11 4.41
CA ILE A 34 27.53 -8.10 4.24
C ILE A 34 26.60 -8.11 5.45
N THR A 35 27.17 -8.05 6.66
CA THR A 35 26.40 -8.02 7.91
C THR A 35 25.50 -6.78 7.98
N LEU A 36 26.06 -5.61 7.69
CA LEU A 36 25.33 -4.35 7.69
C LEU A 36 24.22 -4.35 6.62
N GLY A 37 24.56 -4.76 5.40
CA GLY A 37 23.59 -4.83 4.29
C GLY A 37 22.43 -5.77 4.57
N ASN A 38 22.70 -6.96 5.11
CA ASN A 38 21.64 -7.91 5.48
C ASN A 38 20.78 -7.40 6.64
N SER A 39 21.38 -6.73 7.63
CA SER A 39 20.63 -6.15 8.75
C SER A 39 19.69 -5.06 8.28
N LEU A 40 20.17 -4.13 7.44
CA LEU A 40 19.35 -3.08 6.85
C LEU A 40 18.23 -3.65 5.98
N ARG A 41 18.56 -4.63 5.14
CA ARG A 41 17.54 -5.31 4.31
C ARG A 41 16.42 -5.91 5.16
N ARG A 42 16.75 -6.60 6.24
CA ARG A 42 15.75 -7.21 7.14
C ARG A 42 14.87 -6.16 7.80
N ILE A 43 15.43 -5.06 8.28
CA ILE A 43 14.68 -3.96 8.90
C ILE A 43 13.74 -3.32 7.89
N LEU A 44 14.22 -3.02 6.69
CA LEU A 44 13.43 -2.40 5.62
C LEU A 44 12.24 -3.28 5.17
N LEU A 45 12.41 -4.60 5.19
CA LEU A 45 11.38 -5.54 4.74
C LEU A 45 10.36 -5.93 5.83
N SER A 46 10.72 -5.81 7.11
CA SER A 46 9.91 -6.40 8.19
C SER A 46 9.52 -5.45 9.32
N SER A 47 10.16 -4.29 9.43
CA SER A 47 10.06 -3.48 10.65
C SER A 47 9.54 -2.07 10.43
N LEU A 48 9.43 -1.60 9.19
CA LEU A 48 8.85 -0.30 8.89
C LEU A 48 7.33 -0.38 8.90
N ASP A 49 6.71 0.59 9.55
CA ASP A 49 5.27 0.75 9.54
C ASP A 49 4.80 1.32 8.21
N GLY A 50 3.65 0.86 7.73
CA GLY A 50 3.00 1.37 6.55
C GLY A 50 1.49 1.23 6.67
N ALA A 51 0.75 1.98 5.86
CA ALA A 51 -0.68 1.84 5.71
C ALA A 51 -0.99 1.23 4.34
N ALA A 52 -2.00 0.38 4.29
CA ALA A 52 -2.47 -0.24 3.06
C ALA A 52 -3.96 -0.58 3.16
N ILE A 53 -4.57 -0.78 2.00
CA ILE A 53 -5.90 -1.39 1.91
C ILE A 53 -5.76 -2.88 2.24
N THR A 54 -6.46 -3.35 3.25
CA THR A 54 -6.42 -4.75 3.72
C THR A 54 -7.61 -5.55 3.26
N SER A 55 -8.77 -4.91 3.10
CA SER A 55 -9.97 -5.56 2.56
C SER A 55 -10.74 -4.64 1.63
N ILE A 56 -11.49 -5.25 0.73
CA ILE A 56 -12.37 -4.57 -0.21
C ILE A 56 -13.68 -5.35 -0.33
N LYS A 57 -14.78 -4.63 -0.38
CA LYS A 57 -16.10 -5.14 -0.70
C LYS A 57 -16.65 -4.33 -1.85
N ILE A 58 -17.02 -4.97 -2.95
CA ILE A 58 -17.62 -4.33 -4.13
C ILE A 58 -19.09 -4.72 -4.19
N ASP A 59 -19.97 -3.74 -4.36
CA ASP A 59 -21.42 -4.02 -4.44
C ASP A 59 -21.75 -4.86 -5.68
N GLY A 60 -22.64 -5.84 -5.52
CA GLY A 60 -23.03 -6.76 -6.57
C GLY A 60 -21.97 -7.83 -6.94
N VAL A 61 -20.84 -7.88 -6.25
CA VAL A 61 -19.76 -8.87 -6.49
C VAL A 61 -19.72 -9.88 -5.35
N LEU A 62 -19.80 -11.18 -5.72
CA LEU A 62 -19.77 -12.28 -4.74
C LEU A 62 -18.37 -12.92 -4.58
N HIS A 63 -17.50 -12.78 -5.57
CA HIS A 63 -16.14 -13.35 -5.55
C HIS A 63 -15.21 -12.60 -6.51
N GLU A 64 -13.93 -12.73 -6.30
CA GLU A 64 -12.86 -12.02 -7.02
C GLU A 64 -12.75 -12.31 -8.52
N PHE A 65 -13.35 -13.40 -8.99
CA PHE A 65 -13.37 -13.79 -10.41
C PHE A 65 -14.57 -13.22 -11.18
N SER A 66 -15.34 -12.33 -10.58
CA SER A 66 -16.48 -11.68 -11.20
C SER A 66 -16.03 -10.54 -12.12
N THR A 67 -16.92 -10.21 -13.07
CA THR A 67 -16.81 -8.98 -13.87
C THR A 67 -17.89 -8.00 -13.45
N ILE A 68 -17.58 -6.71 -13.58
CA ILE A 68 -18.52 -5.63 -13.25
C ILE A 68 -19.03 -5.04 -14.57
N PRO A 69 -20.36 -4.95 -14.78
CA PRO A 69 -20.89 -4.35 -16.01
C PRO A 69 -20.36 -2.95 -16.25
N GLY A 70 -19.90 -2.68 -17.48
CA GLY A 70 -19.36 -1.38 -17.87
C GLY A 70 -17.92 -1.13 -17.43
N ILE A 71 -17.26 -2.06 -16.76
CA ILE A 71 -15.86 -1.97 -16.38
C ILE A 71 -15.06 -3.00 -17.18
N ARG A 72 -13.95 -2.55 -17.77
CA ARG A 72 -13.10 -3.38 -18.61
C ARG A 72 -12.32 -4.43 -17.81
N GLU A 73 -11.78 -4.02 -16.68
CA GLU A 73 -11.01 -4.85 -15.77
C GLU A 73 -11.94 -5.77 -14.98
N ASP A 74 -11.51 -6.99 -14.71
CA ASP A 74 -12.19 -7.85 -13.76
C ASP A 74 -11.88 -7.44 -12.30
N VAL A 75 -12.59 -8.03 -11.35
CA VAL A 75 -12.39 -7.71 -9.93
C VAL A 75 -10.99 -8.06 -9.47
N THR A 76 -10.38 -9.13 -9.99
CA THR A 76 -8.99 -9.50 -9.68
C THR A 76 -8.01 -8.41 -10.12
N ASP A 77 -8.19 -7.86 -11.33
CA ASP A 77 -7.35 -6.78 -11.86
C ASP A 77 -7.51 -5.52 -11.02
N ILE A 78 -8.75 -5.16 -10.63
CA ILE A 78 -9.01 -4.02 -9.73
C ILE A 78 -8.28 -4.21 -8.39
N ILE A 79 -8.35 -5.40 -7.79
CA ILE A 79 -7.64 -5.71 -6.54
C ILE A 79 -6.13 -5.58 -6.72
N LEU A 80 -5.58 -6.07 -7.84
CA LEU A 80 -4.15 -5.97 -8.14
C LEU A 80 -3.71 -4.53 -8.34
N ASN A 81 -4.54 -3.70 -8.95
CA ASN A 81 -4.28 -2.27 -9.12
C ASN A 81 -4.34 -1.56 -7.76
N LEU A 82 -5.34 -1.83 -6.93
CA LEU A 82 -5.44 -1.27 -5.57
C LEU A 82 -4.27 -1.68 -4.67
N LYS A 83 -3.69 -2.87 -4.84
CA LYS A 83 -2.46 -3.27 -4.14
C LYS A 83 -1.23 -2.44 -4.50
N GLN A 84 -1.25 -1.75 -5.63
CA GLN A 84 -0.17 -0.84 -6.04
C GLN A 84 -0.39 0.58 -5.53
N LEU A 85 -1.56 0.87 -4.92
CA LEU A 85 -1.86 2.16 -4.35
C LEU A 85 -0.92 2.44 -3.16
N CYS A 86 -0.21 3.56 -3.25
CA CYS A 86 0.66 4.03 -2.18
C CYS A 86 -0.07 5.11 -1.40
N ILE A 87 -0.41 4.80 -0.16
CA ILE A 87 -1.09 5.73 0.74
C ILE A 87 -0.22 6.04 1.95
N LYS A 88 -0.35 7.26 2.44
CA LYS A 88 0.21 7.71 3.70
C LYS A 88 -0.95 8.12 4.60
N VAL A 89 -0.96 7.60 5.81
CA VAL A 89 -1.99 7.92 6.82
C VAL A 89 -1.31 8.65 7.97
N GLU A 90 -1.93 9.72 8.45
CA GLU A 90 -1.42 10.47 9.60
C GLU A 90 -1.28 9.57 10.83
N GLU A 91 -0.26 9.83 11.67
CA GLU A 91 0.03 8.99 12.85
C GLU A 91 -1.11 8.99 13.87
N GLU A 92 -1.84 10.10 13.95
CA GLU A 92 -2.94 10.31 14.89
C GLU A 92 -4.29 9.74 14.39
N ALA A 93 -4.37 9.31 13.13
CA ALA A 93 -5.59 8.74 12.57
C ALA A 93 -5.99 7.44 13.26
N GLN A 94 -7.28 7.32 13.55
CA GLN A 94 -7.84 6.09 14.12
C GLN A 94 -7.96 5.04 13.02
N LEU A 95 -7.34 3.88 13.22
CA LEU A 95 -7.41 2.73 12.35
C LEU A 95 -8.03 1.53 13.11
N PRO A 96 -8.74 0.62 12.43
CA PRO A 96 -9.02 0.57 10.99
C PRO A 96 -9.89 1.72 10.51
N LEU A 97 -9.68 2.17 9.28
CA LEU A 97 -10.45 3.21 8.62
C LEU A 97 -11.26 2.60 7.48
N GLU A 98 -12.58 2.69 7.56
CA GLU A 98 -13.49 2.25 6.50
C GLU A 98 -13.82 3.45 5.61
N VAL A 99 -13.66 3.29 4.30
CA VAL A 99 -13.93 4.32 3.30
C VAL A 99 -14.88 3.77 2.26
N HIS A 100 -15.97 4.48 2.05
CA HIS A 100 -16.96 4.18 1.03
C HIS A 100 -16.67 4.99 -0.23
N PHE A 101 -16.61 4.31 -1.38
CA PHE A 101 -16.42 4.91 -2.69
C PHE A 101 -17.65 4.67 -3.56
N ASP A 102 -18.07 5.72 -4.25
CA ASP A 102 -19.12 5.68 -5.26
C ASP A 102 -18.64 6.42 -6.51
N PHE A 103 -18.41 5.67 -7.59
CA PHE A 103 -17.92 6.21 -8.85
C PHE A 103 -18.91 5.94 -9.98
N GLN A 104 -19.37 7.02 -10.58
CA GLN A 104 -20.13 7.00 -11.83
C GLN A 104 -19.44 7.94 -12.82
N LYS A 105 -18.53 7.39 -13.61
CA LYS A 105 -17.63 8.15 -14.48
C LYS A 105 -17.43 7.39 -15.78
N ASP A 106 -17.38 8.09 -16.91
CA ASP A 106 -16.90 7.55 -18.17
C ASP A 106 -15.39 7.83 -18.33
N GLY A 107 -14.64 6.81 -18.70
CA GLY A 107 -13.20 6.88 -18.91
C GLY A 107 -12.36 6.17 -17.85
N ILE A 108 -11.17 6.68 -17.60
CA ILE A 108 -10.20 6.06 -16.71
C ILE A 108 -10.43 6.52 -15.27
N LEU A 109 -10.62 5.57 -14.37
CA LEU A 109 -10.61 5.79 -12.93
C LEU A 109 -9.17 5.68 -12.42
N THR A 110 -8.68 6.74 -11.80
CA THR A 110 -7.31 6.84 -11.29
C THR A 110 -7.27 6.92 -9.78
N ALA A 111 -6.10 6.75 -9.20
CA ALA A 111 -5.88 6.96 -7.77
C ALA A 111 -6.14 8.41 -7.33
N ALA A 112 -6.05 9.39 -8.24
CA ALA A 112 -6.45 10.77 -7.97
C ALA A 112 -7.96 10.89 -7.70
N ASP A 113 -8.78 10.16 -8.45
CA ASP A 113 -10.23 10.13 -8.23
C ASP A 113 -10.57 9.51 -6.85
N LEU A 114 -9.82 8.48 -6.42
CA LEU A 114 -9.95 7.93 -5.08
C LEU A 114 -9.54 8.96 -4.01
N ALA A 115 -8.47 9.72 -4.26
CA ALA A 115 -7.98 10.74 -3.34
C ALA A 115 -9.02 11.81 -3.01
N GLU A 116 -9.92 12.14 -3.95
CA GLU A 116 -11.00 13.09 -3.73
C GLU A 116 -12.05 12.63 -2.71
N GLN A 117 -12.20 11.31 -2.55
CA GLN A 117 -13.17 10.70 -1.63
C GLN A 117 -12.52 10.19 -0.34
N PHE A 118 -11.19 10.15 -0.27
CA PHE A 118 -10.51 9.82 0.98
C PHE A 118 -10.68 10.93 2.02
N PRO A 119 -10.75 10.58 3.31
CA PRO A 119 -10.70 11.58 4.36
C PRO A 119 -9.33 12.29 4.39
N PRO A 120 -9.26 13.49 4.97
CA PRO A 120 -8.06 14.34 4.92
C PRO A 120 -6.82 13.71 5.58
N GLU A 121 -7.02 12.70 6.44
CA GLU A 121 -5.93 11.96 7.10
C GLU A 121 -5.19 11.00 6.16
N VAL A 122 -5.74 10.75 4.95
CA VAL A 122 -5.18 9.82 3.95
C VAL A 122 -4.67 10.59 2.75
N GLU A 123 -3.38 10.52 2.51
CA GLU A 123 -2.70 11.11 1.36
C GLU A 123 -2.34 10.02 0.34
N VAL A 124 -2.72 10.19 -0.92
CA VAL A 124 -2.34 9.31 -2.03
C VAL A 124 -1.03 9.80 -2.64
N LEU A 125 -0.02 8.92 -2.67
CA LEU A 125 1.34 9.27 -3.11
C LEU A 125 1.59 9.00 -4.61
N ASN A 126 0.72 8.22 -5.27
CA ASN A 126 0.81 7.88 -6.70
C ASN A 126 -0.53 8.12 -7.42
N PRO A 127 -0.96 9.38 -7.58
CA PRO A 127 -2.27 9.74 -8.11
C PRO A 127 -2.49 9.31 -9.57
N GLU A 128 -1.43 9.09 -10.33
CA GLU A 128 -1.46 8.65 -11.73
C GLU A 128 -1.79 7.16 -11.93
N LEU A 129 -1.85 6.39 -10.85
CA LEU A 129 -2.15 4.96 -10.92
C LEU A 129 -3.55 4.74 -11.49
N VAL A 130 -3.65 3.92 -12.53
CA VAL A 130 -4.93 3.51 -13.11
C VAL A 130 -5.51 2.38 -12.26
N ILE A 131 -6.77 2.52 -11.84
CA ILE A 131 -7.50 1.52 -11.06
C ILE A 131 -8.42 0.71 -11.95
N ALA A 132 -9.23 1.37 -12.78
CA ALA A 132 -10.17 0.73 -13.69
C ALA A 132 -10.49 1.62 -14.89
N THR A 133 -11.01 1.02 -15.96
CA THR A 133 -11.54 1.72 -17.13
C THR A 133 -13.05 1.51 -17.17
N MET A 134 -13.80 2.58 -17.11
CA MET A 134 -15.26 2.59 -16.96
C MET A 134 -15.91 3.14 -18.23
N ASP A 135 -17.07 2.63 -18.60
CA ASP A 135 -17.92 3.19 -19.65
C ASP A 135 -19.06 4.06 -19.05
N GLU A 136 -19.86 4.67 -19.90
CA GLU A 136 -20.98 5.55 -19.51
C GLU A 136 -22.03 4.85 -18.62
N THR A 137 -22.09 3.52 -18.65
CA THR A 137 -23.07 2.73 -17.89
C THR A 137 -22.50 2.16 -16.59
N ALA A 138 -21.19 2.28 -16.40
CA ALA A 138 -20.51 1.72 -15.25
C ALA A 138 -20.83 2.47 -13.96
N HIS A 139 -21.11 1.71 -12.92
CA HIS A 139 -21.26 2.21 -11.57
C HIS A 139 -20.45 1.32 -10.64
N LEU A 140 -19.40 1.86 -10.06
CA LEU A 140 -18.52 1.16 -9.13
C LEU A 140 -18.76 1.69 -7.71
N VAL A 141 -19.37 0.86 -6.89
CA VAL A 141 -19.55 1.12 -5.46
C VAL A 141 -18.67 0.12 -4.70
N MET A 142 -17.80 0.63 -3.85
CA MET A 142 -16.91 -0.23 -3.07
C MET A 142 -16.63 0.36 -1.69
N ASP A 143 -16.54 -0.53 -0.70
CA ASP A 143 -16.05 -0.24 0.63
C ASP A 143 -14.62 -0.78 0.76
N VAL A 144 -13.71 0.00 1.29
CA VAL A 144 -12.34 -0.43 1.55
C VAL A 144 -11.98 -0.20 3.00
N VAL A 145 -11.16 -1.09 3.55
CA VAL A 145 -10.61 -0.94 4.89
C VAL A 145 -9.12 -0.68 4.80
N ILE A 146 -8.68 0.39 5.45
CA ILE A 146 -7.27 0.76 5.55
C ILE A 146 -6.79 0.43 6.95
N GLU A 147 -5.67 -0.28 7.03
CA GLU A 147 -5.02 -0.62 8.27
C GLU A 147 -3.53 -0.30 8.24
N ARG A 148 -2.93 -0.20 9.41
CA ARG A 148 -1.48 -0.05 9.57
C ARG A 148 -0.87 -1.41 9.89
N GLY A 149 0.24 -1.72 9.22
CA GLY A 149 0.94 -2.98 9.42
C GLY A 149 2.43 -2.86 9.17
N LYS A 150 3.12 -3.98 9.31
CA LYS A 150 4.57 -4.13 9.07
C LYS A 150 4.84 -5.31 8.16
N GLY A 151 5.77 -5.12 7.24
CA GLY A 151 6.20 -6.20 6.36
C GLY A 151 5.09 -6.64 5.38
N TYR A 152 5.00 -7.95 5.15
CA TYR A 152 4.00 -8.56 4.27
C TYR A 152 3.06 -9.48 5.06
N VAL A 153 1.76 -9.24 4.93
CA VAL A 153 0.71 -10.06 5.53
C VAL A 153 -0.07 -10.76 4.40
N PRO A 154 -0.02 -12.11 4.33
CA PRO A 154 -0.80 -12.87 3.36
C PRO A 154 -2.31 -12.69 3.56
N SER A 155 -3.10 -12.73 2.47
CA SER A 155 -4.56 -12.62 2.53
C SER A 155 -5.21 -13.69 3.40
N THR A 156 -4.64 -14.89 3.49
CA THR A 156 -5.11 -15.97 4.37
C THR A 156 -5.07 -15.61 5.86
N CYS A 157 -4.17 -14.70 6.28
CA CYS A 157 -4.13 -14.20 7.65
C CYS A 157 -5.21 -13.15 7.90
N LEU A 158 -5.61 -12.40 6.87
CA LEU A 158 -6.66 -11.37 6.97
C LEU A 158 -8.06 -11.98 6.98
N LEU A 159 -8.28 -13.05 6.21
CA LEU A 159 -9.56 -13.77 6.19
C LEU A 159 -9.92 -14.40 7.54
N TYR A 160 -8.92 -14.81 8.32
CA TYR A 160 -9.14 -15.44 9.63
C TYR A 160 -9.62 -14.47 10.71
N THR A 161 -9.44 -13.16 10.51
CA THR A 161 -9.91 -12.12 11.44
C THR A 161 -11.32 -11.62 11.12
N SER A 162 -11.82 -11.79 9.87
CA SER A 162 -13.16 -11.39 9.48
C SER A 162 -14.22 -12.47 9.78
N ASP A 163 -13.87 -13.75 9.66
CA ASP A 163 -14.80 -14.84 9.93
C ASP A 163 -15.11 -15.03 11.44
N ALA A 164 -14.27 -14.48 12.32
CA ALA A 164 -14.50 -14.55 13.76
C ALA A 164 -15.57 -13.56 14.28
N ALA A 165 -16.04 -12.64 13.45
CA ALA A 165 -17.05 -11.66 13.81
C ALA A 165 -18.48 -12.10 13.42
N ASP A 166 -18.64 -13.12 12.56
CA ASP A 166 -19.94 -13.56 12.04
C ASP A 166 -20.51 -14.81 12.76
N GLU A 167 -19.85 -15.34 13.80
CA GLU A 167 -20.33 -16.48 14.59
C GLU A 167 -20.92 -16.09 15.97
N GLU A 168 -21.57 -14.93 16.10
CA GLU A 168 -22.44 -14.65 17.25
C GLU A 168 -23.86 -14.27 16.79
N ASP A 169 -24.67 -15.33 16.49
CA ASP A 169 -26.14 -15.29 16.66
C ASP A 169 -26.66 -16.68 17.01
#